data_303a8399ff3022f93e287407975a276b
#
_entry.id   303a8399ff3022f93e287407975a276b
#
_cell.length_a   1.000
_cell.length_b   1.000
_cell.length_c   1.000
_cell.angle_alpha   90.00
_cell.angle_beta   90.00
_cell.angle_gamma   90.00
#
_symmetry.space_group_name_H-M   'P 1'
#
loop_
_entity.id
_entity.type
_entity.pdbx_description
1 polymer ?
#
loop_
_entity_poly.entity_id
_entity_poly.type
_entity_poly.pdbx_seq_one_letter_code
_entity_poly.pdbx_strand_id
1 'polypeptide(L)'
;MSSTTAFRQGIYQFDWARRVVRWLDAMPNAALAVEVAPDRVAAARWSRTGSLDGYAVESLPVGALAPSAVEANIVNGAAVKAAVTNVCNHLDSQDEDVAMILPDTVIRVFVQHFEDFPRSAAEAVPMLRWKLKKSVPFEADETLISYMRQAPRETGIDVVTALARLRIIREYESLVEGIGLHPGVVLSSSLAAIALVEDEKPTLLARVSGSTLTTAIVRRGVLCGYRCTELPAHGVNLKPQMLLEEIFPVAAYYQDTWQEAIQSVRVAGLGTRLAEFVRPLEEEFHCDVRSLLHSAVSDGRIKEDARPLAERDLEGLIGWMLQRG
;
A
#
# COMPACT_ATOMS: atom_id res chain seq x y z
N MET A 1 -17.94 -37.07 27.10
CA MET A 1 -17.16 -35.94 27.65
C MET A 1 -15.83 -35.89 26.92
N SER A 2 -15.48 -34.74 26.43
CA SER A 2 -14.20 -34.33 25.85
C SER A 2 -13.86 -34.79 24.44
N SER A 3 -14.21 -33.98 23.49
CA SER A 3 -13.56 -33.88 22.16
C SER A 3 -13.72 -32.46 21.63
N THR A 4 -12.99 -31.50 22.18
CA THR A 4 -13.06 -30.09 21.70
C THR A 4 -11.71 -29.39 21.82
N THR A 5 -10.58 -30.08 21.58
CA THR A 5 -9.26 -29.45 21.73
C THR A 5 -8.32 -29.59 20.51
N ALA A 6 -8.79 -30.21 19.40
CA ALA A 6 -7.91 -30.51 18.25
C ALA A 6 -8.06 -29.59 17.04
N PHE A 7 -8.87 -28.49 17.11
CA PHE A 7 -9.16 -27.67 15.93
C PHE A 7 -8.54 -26.26 15.97
N ARG A 8 -7.58 -26.00 16.87
CA ARG A 8 -6.99 -24.65 17.05
C ARG A 8 -5.56 -24.45 16.56
N GLN A 9 -4.92 -25.45 15.97
CA GLN A 9 -3.52 -25.33 15.53
C GLN A 9 -3.31 -25.07 14.02
N GLY A 10 -4.37 -25.05 13.20
CA GLY A 10 -4.25 -24.85 11.76
C GLY A 10 -4.47 -23.43 11.22
N ILE A 11 -4.76 -22.45 12.09
CA ILE A 11 -5.21 -21.10 11.66
C ILE A 11 -4.09 -20.04 11.76
N TYR A 12 -2.90 -20.39 12.23
CA TYR A 12 -1.85 -19.40 12.51
C TYR A 12 -0.96 -19.01 11.31
N GLN A 13 -1.12 -19.61 10.13
CA GLN A 13 -0.25 -19.37 8.97
C GLN A 13 -0.68 -18.22 8.04
N PHE A 14 -1.85 -17.61 8.24
CA PHE A 14 -2.34 -16.48 7.41
C PHE A 14 -2.58 -15.18 8.20
N ASP A 15 -1.98 -15.04 9.36
CA ASP A 15 -2.44 -14.08 10.39
C ASP A 15 -1.83 -12.66 10.27
N TRP A 16 -0.93 -12.40 9.33
CA TRP A 16 -0.36 -11.07 9.19
C TRP A 16 -1.20 -10.15 8.30
N ALA A 17 -1.70 -10.65 7.19
CA ALA A 17 -2.70 -9.93 6.40
C ALA A 17 -3.90 -9.60 7.30
N ARG A 18 -4.31 -10.54 8.18
CA ARG A 18 -5.32 -10.32 9.22
C ARG A 18 -4.85 -9.39 10.36
N ARG A 19 -3.58 -9.14 10.55
CA ARG A 19 -3.07 -8.21 11.59
C ARG A 19 -2.88 -6.80 11.06
N VAL A 20 -2.53 -6.63 9.80
CA VAL A 20 -2.78 -5.39 9.05
C VAL A 20 -4.29 -5.12 9.01
N VAL A 21 -5.10 -6.15 8.83
CA VAL A 21 -6.56 -6.17 8.87
C VAL A 21 -7.16 -5.94 10.27
N ARG A 22 -6.52 -6.28 11.40
CA ARG A 22 -7.08 -5.93 12.74
C ARG A 22 -7.09 -4.43 13.04
N TRP A 23 -6.25 -3.68 12.38
CA TRP A 23 -6.38 -2.23 12.34
C TRP A 23 -7.56 -1.81 11.45
N LEU A 24 -7.86 -2.61 10.44
CA LEU A 24 -9.01 -2.48 9.54
C LEU A 24 -10.29 -3.16 10.10
N ASP A 25 -10.21 -4.06 11.12
CA ASP A 25 -11.38 -4.68 11.78
C ASP A 25 -12.25 -3.66 12.52
N ALA A 26 -11.73 -2.47 12.80
CA ALA A 26 -12.50 -1.31 13.27
C ALA A 26 -12.93 -0.39 12.11
N MET A 27 -12.58 -0.70 10.87
CA MET A 27 -12.88 0.10 9.70
C MET A 27 -14.05 -0.50 8.90
N PRO A 28 -14.84 0.33 8.21
CA PRO A 28 -15.89 -0.16 7.31
C PRO A 28 -15.29 -1.18 6.33
N ASN A 29 -15.94 -2.32 6.20
CA ASN A 29 -15.55 -3.35 5.23
C ASN A 29 -16.02 -2.92 3.84
N ALA A 30 -15.41 -1.85 3.30
CA ALA A 30 -15.80 -1.24 2.04
C ALA A 30 -15.69 -2.24 0.88
N ALA A 31 -16.82 -2.57 0.28
CA ALA A 31 -16.87 -3.44 -0.91
C ALA A 31 -16.35 -2.73 -2.15
N LEU A 32 -16.48 -1.42 -2.19
CA LEU A 32 -15.98 -0.55 -3.23
C LEU A 32 -14.62 0.02 -2.83
N ALA A 33 -13.65 -0.03 -3.72
CA ALA A 33 -12.40 0.72 -3.60
C ALA A 33 -12.17 1.60 -4.81
N VAL A 34 -11.64 2.80 -4.58
CA VAL A 34 -11.27 3.76 -5.62
C VAL A 34 -9.80 4.11 -5.46
N GLU A 35 -9.01 3.79 -6.47
CA GLU A 35 -7.60 4.16 -6.56
C GLU A 35 -7.45 5.41 -7.43
N VAL A 36 -6.82 6.43 -6.88
CA VAL A 36 -6.52 7.68 -7.59
C VAL A 36 -5.01 7.74 -7.83
N ALA A 37 -4.60 7.76 -9.08
CA ALA A 37 -3.20 7.83 -9.52
C ALA A 37 -2.98 9.07 -10.41
N PRO A 38 -1.74 9.52 -10.64
CA PRO A 38 -1.48 10.72 -11.44
C PRO A 38 -2.02 10.69 -12.88
N ASP A 39 -2.14 9.49 -13.45
CA ASP A 39 -2.53 9.23 -14.83
C ASP A 39 -3.92 8.63 -14.99
N ARG A 40 -4.55 8.16 -13.90
CA ARG A 40 -5.83 7.46 -13.93
C ARG A 40 -6.58 7.49 -12.61
N VAL A 41 -7.88 7.23 -12.71
CA VAL A 41 -8.72 6.80 -11.60
C VAL A 41 -9.20 5.38 -11.91
N ALA A 42 -9.12 4.48 -10.98
CA ALA A 42 -9.63 3.13 -11.11
C ALA A 42 -10.53 2.79 -9.93
N ALA A 43 -11.58 2.03 -10.17
CA ALA A 43 -12.45 1.52 -9.12
C ALA A 43 -12.72 0.03 -9.32
N ALA A 44 -12.89 -0.69 -8.22
CA ALA A 44 -13.29 -2.08 -8.25
C ALA A 44 -14.26 -2.35 -7.10
N ARG A 45 -15.23 -3.23 -7.38
CA ARG A 45 -16.20 -3.70 -6.40
C ARG A 45 -16.06 -5.20 -6.21
N TRP A 46 -16.14 -5.63 -4.97
CA TRP A 46 -16.08 -7.03 -4.59
C TRP A 46 -17.34 -7.46 -3.85
N SER A 47 -17.78 -8.66 -4.15
CA SER A 47 -18.84 -9.34 -3.41
C SER A 47 -18.43 -9.63 -1.96
N ARG A 48 -19.39 -10.02 -1.14
CA ARG A 48 -19.12 -10.50 0.23
C ARG A 48 -18.28 -11.77 0.27
N THR A 49 -18.26 -12.55 -0.82
CA THR A 49 -17.45 -13.77 -0.97
C THR A 49 -16.04 -13.49 -1.49
N GLY A 50 -15.69 -12.21 -1.69
CA GLY A 50 -14.38 -11.78 -2.18
C GLY A 50 -14.18 -12.07 -3.68
N SER A 51 -15.24 -12.21 -4.47
CA SER A 51 -15.18 -12.26 -5.94
C SER A 51 -15.29 -10.85 -6.49
N LEU A 52 -14.64 -10.60 -7.62
CA LEU A 52 -14.73 -9.31 -8.32
C LEU A 52 -16.10 -9.19 -9.00
N ASP A 53 -16.91 -8.23 -8.59
CA ASP A 53 -18.21 -7.95 -9.21
C ASP A 53 -18.06 -7.07 -10.45
N GLY A 54 -17.07 -6.18 -10.46
CA GLY A 54 -16.77 -5.30 -11.57
C GLY A 54 -15.62 -4.35 -11.29
N TYR A 55 -15.10 -3.75 -12.34
CA TYR A 55 -14.10 -2.69 -12.25
C TYR A 55 -14.24 -1.69 -13.40
N ALA A 56 -13.74 -0.47 -13.19
CA ALA A 56 -13.68 0.58 -14.19
C ALA A 56 -12.37 1.34 -14.05
N VAL A 57 -11.88 1.88 -15.19
CA VAL A 57 -10.66 2.70 -15.23
C VAL A 57 -10.90 3.88 -16.17
N GLU A 58 -10.59 5.09 -15.71
CA GLU A 58 -10.64 6.33 -16.47
C GLU A 58 -9.27 7.00 -16.46
N SER A 59 -8.78 7.40 -17.63
CA SER A 59 -7.52 8.13 -17.74
C SER A 59 -7.67 9.57 -17.29
N LEU A 60 -6.64 10.10 -16.64
CA LEU A 60 -6.57 11.52 -16.30
C LEU A 60 -5.70 12.30 -17.30
N PRO A 61 -6.05 13.55 -17.61
CA PRO A 61 -5.15 14.44 -18.34
C PRO A 61 -3.84 14.63 -17.59
N VAL A 62 -2.74 14.74 -18.31
CA VAL A 62 -1.42 15.00 -17.73
C VAL A 62 -1.46 16.27 -16.86
N GLY A 63 -0.99 16.16 -15.63
CA GLY A 63 -0.97 17.25 -14.67
C GLY A 63 -2.33 17.57 -14.03
N ALA A 64 -3.37 16.77 -14.24
CA ALA A 64 -4.64 16.93 -13.53
C ALA A 64 -4.52 16.65 -12.04
N LEU A 65 -3.58 15.77 -11.68
CA LEU A 65 -3.22 15.43 -10.30
C LEU A 65 -1.70 15.60 -10.11
N ALA A 66 -1.30 16.27 -9.02
CA ALA A 66 0.10 16.48 -8.62
C ALA A 66 0.30 16.00 -7.16
N PRO A 67 0.47 14.69 -6.93
CA PRO A 67 0.49 14.12 -5.58
C PRO A 67 1.64 14.65 -4.72
N SER A 68 1.31 15.19 -3.56
CA SER A 68 2.24 15.79 -2.60
C SER A 68 1.73 15.58 -1.17
N ALA A 69 2.63 15.44 -0.21
CA ALA A 69 2.27 15.44 1.20
C ALA A 69 2.00 16.86 1.75
N VAL A 70 2.37 17.91 1.00
CA VAL A 70 2.39 19.30 1.49
C VAL A 70 1.47 20.21 0.71
N GLU A 71 1.51 20.13 -0.62
CA GLU A 71 0.77 21.01 -1.52
C GLU A 71 -0.61 20.45 -1.88
N ALA A 72 -1.50 21.29 -2.42
CA ALA A 72 -2.76 20.84 -2.99
C ALA A 72 -2.50 19.86 -4.14
N ASN A 73 -3.21 18.75 -4.15
CA ASN A 73 -2.94 17.65 -5.09
C ASN A 73 -3.81 17.71 -6.35
N ILE A 74 -5.04 18.21 -6.21
CA ILE A 74 -6.02 18.22 -7.30
C ILE A 74 -5.89 19.53 -8.08
N VAL A 75 -5.17 19.47 -9.22
CA VAL A 75 -4.90 20.64 -10.08
C VAL A 75 -6.09 20.89 -11.01
N ASN A 76 -6.64 19.85 -11.64
CA ASN A 76 -7.85 19.93 -12.47
C ASN A 76 -9.00 19.18 -11.78
N GLY A 77 -9.67 19.87 -10.86
CA GLY A 77 -10.76 19.29 -10.07
C GLY A 77 -11.94 18.80 -10.92
N ALA A 78 -12.24 19.45 -12.03
CA ALA A 78 -13.32 19.02 -12.92
C ALA A 78 -13.00 17.67 -13.57
N ALA A 79 -11.79 17.49 -14.09
CA ALA A 79 -11.38 16.25 -14.73
C ALA A 79 -11.30 15.09 -13.72
N VAL A 80 -10.69 15.31 -12.54
CA VAL A 80 -10.57 14.28 -11.51
C VAL A 80 -11.95 13.88 -10.98
N LYS A 81 -12.81 14.85 -10.68
CA LYS A 81 -14.19 14.59 -10.23
C LYS A 81 -14.98 13.81 -11.28
N ALA A 82 -14.88 14.19 -12.56
CA ALA A 82 -15.57 13.48 -13.65
C ALA A 82 -15.09 12.02 -13.73
N ALA A 83 -13.77 11.77 -13.66
CA ALA A 83 -13.23 10.42 -13.69
C ALA A 83 -13.72 9.57 -12.51
N VAL A 84 -13.69 10.10 -11.28
CA VAL A 84 -14.23 9.43 -10.09
C VAL A 84 -15.71 9.11 -10.27
N THR A 85 -16.50 10.09 -10.74
CA THR A 85 -17.93 9.91 -11.00
C THR A 85 -18.18 8.81 -12.03
N ASN A 86 -17.43 8.81 -13.12
CA ASN A 86 -17.60 7.82 -14.20
C ASN A 86 -17.31 6.39 -13.72
N VAL A 87 -16.18 6.17 -13.03
CA VAL A 87 -15.82 4.81 -12.55
C VAL A 87 -16.82 4.30 -11.50
N CYS A 88 -17.31 5.18 -10.61
CA CYS A 88 -18.28 4.80 -9.60
C CYS A 88 -19.67 4.52 -10.21
N ASN A 89 -20.12 5.35 -11.17
CA ASN A 89 -21.39 5.13 -11.89
C ASN A 89 -21.35 3.83 -12.71
N HIS A 90 -20.21 3.50 -13.30
CA HIS A 90 -20.06 2.24 -14.05
C HIS A 90 -20.27 1.00 -13.17
N LEU A 91 -19.98 1.13 -11.88
CA LEU A 91 -20.14 0.06 -10.89
C LEU A 91 -21.48 0.13 -10.14
N ASP A 92 -22.39 1.01 -10.56
CA ASP A 92 -23.69 1.23 -9.91
C ASP A 92 -23.55 1.46 -8.39
N SER A 93 -22.55 2.28 -8.02
CA SER A 93 -22.18 2.54 -6.63
C SER A 93 -22.98 3.68 -6.06
N GLN A 94 -23.78 3.42 -5.03
CA GLN A 94 -24.61 4.43 -4.37
C GLN A 94 -24.66 4.18 -2.87
N ASP A 95 -24.54 5.25 -2.07
CA ASP A 95 -24.76 5.28 -0.62
C ASP A 95 -23.98 4.18 0.13
N GLU A 96 -22.70 4.02 -0.21
CA GLU A 96 -21.85 2.99 0.39
C GLU A 96 -20.49 3.53 0.84
N ASP A 97 -19.86 2.79 1.75
CA ASP A 97 -18.50 3.07 2.19
C ASP A 97 -17.49 2.73 1.08
N VAL A 98 -16.50 3.61 0.91
CA VAL A 98 -15.43 3.49 -0.09
C VAL A 98 -14.07 3.41 0.60
N ALA A 99 -13.24 2.46 0.16
CA ALA A 99 -11.81 2.49 0.43
C ALA A 99 -11.11 3.36 -0.62
N MET A 100 -10.49 4.44 -0.18
CA MET A 100 -9.73 5.33 -1.04
C MET A 100 -8.26 4.97 -1.02
N ILE A 101 -7.71 4.64 -2.18
CA ILE A 101 -6.32 4.28 -2.36
C ILE A 101 -5.62 5.45 -3.05
N LEU A 102 -4.68 6.06 -2.34
CA LEU A 102 -4.03 7.29 -2.75
C LEU A 102 -2.57 7.07 -3.19
N PRO A 103 -1.99 7.98 -3.97
CA PRO A 103 -0.57 7.94 -4.31
C PRO A 103 0.31 7.92 -3.06
N ASP A 104 1.41 7.18 -3.09
CA ASP A 104 2.29 6.98 -1.93
C ASP A 104 2.91 8.26 -1.38
N THR A 105 3.11 9.26 -2.24
CA THR A 105 3.66 10.56 -1.84
C THR A 105 2.74 11.37 -0.93
N VAL A 106 1.44 11.06 -0.91
CA VAL A 106 0.42 11.76 -0.08
C VAL A 106 0.54 11.38 1.38
N ILE A 107 0.87 10.12 1.67
CA ILE A 107 0.90 9.55 3.02
C ILE A 107 2.34 9.19 3.37
N ARG A 108 2.86 9.74 4.46
CA ARG A 108 4.18 9.39 4.98
C ARG A 108 4.07 8.18 5.90
N VAL A 109 4.78 7.11 5.56
CA VAL A 109 4.78 5.86 6.34
C VAL A 109 6.14 5.66 6.99
N PHE A 110 6.13 5.31 8.27
CA PHE A 110 7.32 5.04 9.07
C PHE A 110 7.17 3.69 9.77
N VAL A 111 8.25 2.93 9.81
CA VAL A 111 8.39 1.74 10.65
C VAL A 111 9.38 2.08 11.75
N GLN A 112 8.95 2.03 13.00
CA GLN A 112 9.76 2.46 14.13
C GLN A 112 9.75 1.42 15.24
N HIS A 113 10.93 1.20 15.83
CA HIS A 113 11.10 0.36 17.00
C HIS A 113 10.87 1.14 18.30
N PHE A 114 10.17 0.52 19.26
CA PHE A 114 9.95 1.03 20.61
C PHE A 114 10.23 -0.10 21.62
N GLU A 115 11.05 0.17 22.61
CA GLU A 115 11.26 -0.74 23.74
C GLU A 115 9.97 -0.90 24.55
N ASP A 116 9.26 0.23 24.76
CA ASP A 116 7.93 0.28 25.36
C ASP A 116 7.01 1.17 24.50
N PHE A 117 5.79 0.70 24.26
CA PHE A 117 4.81 1.41 23.46
C PHE A 117 3.44 1.41 24.15
N PRO A 118 2.81 2.58 24.34
CA PRO A 118 1.54 2.71 25.04
C PRO A 118 0.45 1.82 24.45
N ARG A 119 -0.38 1.24 25.31
CA ARG A 119 -1.55 0.45 24.88
C ARG A 119 -2.72 1.32 24.47
N SER A 120 -2.84 2.47 25.09
CA SER A 120 -3.90 3.44 24.84
C SER A 120 -3.58 4.33 23.64
N ALA A 121 -4.53 4.51 22.74
CA ALA A 121 -4.41 5.45 21.63
C ALA A 121 -4.27 6.91 22.13
N ALA A 122 -4.87 7.23 23.28
CA ALA A 122 -4.75 8.56 23.88
C ALA A 122 -3.32 8.92 24.30
N GLU A 123 -2.47 7.93 24.60
CA GLU A 123 -1.05 8.11 24.91
C GLU A 123 -0.16 7.92 23.69
N ALA A 124 -0.49 6.91 22.85
CA ALA A 124 0.31 6.56 21.67
C ALA A 124 0.34 7.67 20.61
N VAL A 125 -0.82 8.28 20.29
CA VAL A 125 -0.91 9.30 19.24
C VAL A 125 -0.10 10.56 19.58
N PRO A 126 -0.18 11.17 20.78
CA PRO A 126 0.67 12.30 21.15
C PRO A 126 2.17 11.95 21.13
N MET A 127 2.55 10.74 21.58
CA MET A 127 3.93 10.28 21.57
C MET A 127 4.46 10.14 20.13
N LEU A 128 3.71 9.52 19.23
CA LEU A 128 4.05 9.40 17.81
C LEU A 128 4.16 10.78 17.14
N ARG A 129 3.21 11.67 17.43
CA ARG A 129 3.22 13.06 16.95
C ARG A 129 4.49 13.78 17.35
N TRP A 130 4.87 13.69 18.62
CA TRP A 130 6.09 14.30 19.12
C TRP A 130 7.35 13.71 18.46
N LYS A 131 7.45 12.38 18.40
CA LYS A 131 8.60 11.66 17.84
C LYS A 131 8.80 11.95 16.35
N LEU A 132 7.70 12.04 15.59
CA LEU A 132 7.71 12.21 14.13
C LEU A 132 7.62 13.67 13.66
N LYS A 133 7.45 14.63 14.57
CA LYS A 133 7.33 16.06 14.25
C LYS A 133 8.43 16.57 13.31
N LYS A 134 9.67 16.10 13.48
CA LYS A 134 10.83 16.50 12.66
C LYS A 134 10.99 15.71 11.37
N SER A 135 10.22 14.63 11.20
CA SER A 135 10.33 13.71 10.05
C SER A 135 9.32 14.02 8.93
N VAL A 136 8.42 14.98 9.18
CA VAL A 136 7.43 15.41 8.19
C VAL A 136 7.57 16.89 7.88
N PRO A 137 7.33 17.33 6.64
CA PRO A 137 7.51 18.72 6.21
C PRO A 137 6.26 19.59 6.46
N PHE A 138 5.43 19.25 7.45
CA PHE A 138 4.20 19.98 7.79
C PHE A 138 3.96 20.01 9.31
N GLU A 139 3.10 20.93 9.75
CA GLU A 139 2.81 21.13 11.17
C GLU A 139 2.07 19.93 11.78
N ALA A 140 2.50 19.58 13.00
CA ALA A 140 2.00 18.41 13.70
C ALA A 140 0.49 18.51 14.02
N ASP A 141 -0.05 19.71 14.22
CA ASP A 141 -1.45 19.92 14.62
C ASP A 141 -2.44 19.69 13.48
N GLU A 142 -1.98 19.82 12.21
CA GLU A 142 -2.79 19.52 11.02
C GLU A 142 -2.61 18.07 10.54
N THR A 143 -1.97 17.22 11.33
CA THR A 143 -1.60 15.87 10.92
C THR A 143 -2.59 14.83 11.41
N LEU A 144 -3.13 14.05 10.48
CA LEU A 144 -3.78 12.78 10.78
C LEU A 144 -2.69 11.73 11.06
N ILE A 145 -2.85 11.00 12.15
CA ILE A 145 -1.94 9.92 12.54
C ILE A 145 -2.72 8.64 12.70
N SER A 146 -2.26 7.63 12.00
CA SER A 146 -2.75 6.28 12.11
C SER A 146 -1.57 5.36 12.42
N TYR A 147 -1.74 4.33 13.25
CA TYR A 147 -0.64 3.43 13.58
C TYR A 147 -1.09 1.99 13.77
N MET A 148 -0.19 1.07 13.52
CA MET A 148 -0.39 -0.35 13.73
C MET A 148 0.77 -0.92 14.54
N ARG A 149 0.43 -1.65 15.61
CA ARG A 149 1.38 -2.43 16.40
C ARG A 149 1.65 -3.75 15.70
N GLN A 150 2.89 -4.05 15.41
CA GLN A 150 3.27 -5.32 14.83
C GLN A 150 3.48 -6.41 15.89
N ALA A 151 3.92 -7.60 15.50
CA ALA A 151 4.27 -8.65 16.43
C ALA A 151 5.43 -8.19 17.35
N PRO A 152 5.39 -8.50 18.65
CA PRO A 152 6.49 -8.19 19.56
C PRO A 152 7.80 -8.83 19.09
N ARG A 153 8.91 -8.13 19.30
CA ARG A 153 10.27 -8.65 19.15
C ARG A 153 10.80 -9.13 20.51
N GLU A 154 12.03 -9.68 20.55
CA GLU A 154 12.70 -10.03 21.82
C GLU A 154 12.80 -8.81 22.74
N THR A 155 13.08 -7.66 22.18
CA THR A 155 13.10 -6.38 22.89
C THR A 155 12.13 -5.40 22.21
N GLY A 156 10.98 -5.14 22.85
CA GLY A 156 10.05 -4.15 22.38
C GLY A 156 9.13 -4.55 21.22
N ILE A 157 8.71 -3.58 20.42
CA ILE A 157 7.72 -3.73 19.36
C ILE A 157 8.00 -2.76 18.21
N ASP A 158 7.82 -3.22 16.99
CA ASP A 158 7.81 -2.34 15.83
C ASP A 158 6.41 -1.81 15.57
N VAL A 159 6.32 -0.52 15.27
CA VAL A 159 5.07 0.18 14.99
C VAL A 159 5.13 0.80 13.61
N VAL A 160 4.17 0.46 12.77
CA VAL A 160 3.94 1.15 11.50
C VAL A 160 3.09 2.37 11.79
N THR A 161 3.54 3.54 11.36
CA THR A 161 2.83 4.80 11.54
C THR A 161 2.63 5.47 10.19
N ALA A 162 1.40 5.83 9.87
CA ALA A 162 1.03 6.60 8.70
C ALA A 162 0.63 8.02 9.12
N LEU A 163 1.22 9.02 8.45
CA LEU A 163 0.93 10.43 8.67
C LEU A 163 0.50 11.08 7.37
N ALA A 164 -0.57 11.84 7.43
CA ALA A 164 -1.06 12.63 6.31
C ALA A 164 -1.56 13.99 6.77
N ARG A 165 -1.45 14.99 5.91
CA ARG A 165 -1.99 16.31 6.19
C ARG A 165 -3.50 16.30 6.01
N LEU A 166 -4.25 16.71 7.04
CA LEU A 166 -5.73 16.65 7.05
C LEU A 166 -6.33 17.33 5.81
N ARG A 167 -5.85 18.51 5.44
CA ARG A 167 -6.37 19.25 4.28
C ARG A 167 -6.22 18.48 2.96
N ILE A 168 -5.10 17.72 2.80
CA ILE A 168 -4.87 16.92 1.60
C ILE A 168 -5.81 15.72 1.56
N ILE A 169 -5.99 15.03 2.68
CA ILE A 169 -6.95 13.92 2.75
C ILE A 169 -8.36 14.41 2.41
N ARG A 170 -8.78 15.56 2.92
CA ARG A 170 -10.08 16.17 2.61
C ARG A 170 -10.28 16.50 1.14
N GLU A 171 -9.23 16.85 0.40
CA GLU A 171 -9.32 17.03 -1.05
C GLU A 171 -9.80 15.75 -1.74
N TYR A 172 -9.23 14.60 -1.37
CA TYR A 172 -9.60 13.29 -1.93
C TYR A 172 -10.96 12.81 -1.42
N GLU A 173 -11.24 12.91 -0.12
CA GLU A 173 -12.53 12.54 0.46
C GLU A 173 -13.68 13.26 -0.23
N SER A 174 -13.53 14.56 -0.50
CA SER A 174 -14.54 15.38 -1.15
C SER A 174 -14.92 14.90 -2.56
N LEU A 175 -14.04 14.14 -3.25
CA LEU A 175 -14.34 13.59 -4.57
C LEU A 175 -15.47 12.56 -4.50
N VAL A 176 -15.45 11.69 -3.51
CA VAL A 176 -16.45 10.63 -3.32
C VAL A 176 -17.66 11.13 -2.54
N GLU A 177 -17.48 12.01 -1.54
CA GLU A 177 -18.58 12.66 -0.84
C GLU A 177 -19.48 13.48 -1.81
N GLY A 178 -18.86 14.13 -2.77
CA GLY A 178 -19.57 14.92 -3.79
C GLY A 178 -20.46 14.13 -4.75
N ILE A 179 -20.42 12.79 -4.69
CA ILE A 179 -21.27 11.88 -5.46
C ILE A 179 -22.11 10.95 -4.56
N GLY A 180 -22.20 11.27 -3.24
CA GLY A 180 -23.03 10.55 -2.28
C GLY A 180 -22.43 9.27 -1.73
N LEU A 181 -21.10 9.08 -1.83
CA LEU A 181 -20.38 7.96 -1.23
C LEU A 181 -19.67 8.40 0.06
N HIS A 182 -19.37 7.46 0.94
CA HIS A 182 -18.75 7.72 2.23
C HIS A 182 -17.29 7.25 2.26
N PRO A 183 -16.29 8.16 2.46
CA PRO A 183 -14.89 7.74 2.61
C PRO A 183 -14.71 7.02 3.94
N GLY A 184 -14.70 5.67 3.89
CA GLY A 184 -14.57 4.83 5.08
C GLY A 184 -13.12 4.56 5.45
N VAL A 185 -12.25 4.38 4.47
CA VAL A 185 -10.83 4.08 4.65
C VAL A 185 -10.00 4.88 3.65
N VAL A 186 -8.85 5.39 4.10
CA VAL A 186 -7.86 6.03 3.23
C VAL A 186 -6.50 5.38 3.47
N LEU A 187 -5.87 4.85 2.42
CA LEU A 187 -4.56 4.23 2.51
C LEU A 187 -3.69 4.54 1.28
N SER A 188 -2.37 4.36 1.39
CA SER A 188 -1.49 4.51 0.24
C SER A 188 -1.51 3.26 -0.65
N SER A 189 -1.28 3.46 -1.93
CA SER A 189 -1.34 2.39 -2.93
C SER A 189 -0.34 1.28 -2.64
N SER A 190 0.90 1.59 -2.22
CA SER A 190 1.87 0.57 -1.86
C SER A 190 1.57 -0.13 -0.54
N LEU A 191 0.97 0.55 0.47
CA LEU A 191 0.50 -0.14 1.67
C LEU A 191 -0.60 -1.15 1.36
N ALA A 192 -1.50 -0.81 0.44
CA ALA A 192 -2.49 -1.77 -0.06
C ALA A 192 -1.81 -2.94 -0.78
N ALA A 193 -0.86 -2.66 -1.68
CA ALA A 193 -0.16 -3.65 -2.47
C ALA A 193 0.73 -4.61 -1.64
N ILE A 194 1.17 -4.23 -0.43
CA ILE A 194 1.95 -5.10 0.47
C ILE A 194 1.23 -6.43 0.75
N ALA A 195 -0.10 -6.48 0.74
CA ALA A 195 -0.85 -7.71 0.91
C ALA A 195 -0.59 -8.76 -0.19
N LEU A 196 -0.04 -8.33 -1.32
CA LEU A 196 0.38 -9.19 -2.43
C LEU A 196 1.79 -9.80 -2.24
N VAL A 197 2.56 -9.35 -1.25
CA VAL A 197 3.90 -9.85 -0.99
C VAL A 197 3.82 -11.19 -0.26
N GLU A 198 4.62 -12.17 -0.71
CA GLU A 198 4.85 -13.39 0.06
C GLU A 198 5.58 -13.09 1.37
N ASP A 199 5.21 -13.75 2.44
CA ASP A 199 5.75 -13.43 3.78
C ASP A 199 6.69 -14.48 4.37
N GLU A 200 6.89 -15.60 3.70
CA GLU A 200 7.75 -16.69 4.20
C GLU A 200 9.22 -16.30 4.28
N LYS A 201 9.67 -15.48 3.34
CA LYS A 201 11.07 -15.06 3.19
C LYS A 201 11.18 -13.54 3.33
N PRO A 202 12.36 -13.01 3.73
CA PRO A 202 12.62 -11.58 3.59
C PRO A 202 12.46 -11.14 2.14
N THR A 203 11.36 -10.46 1.86
CA THR A 203 10.99 -10.02 0.51
C THR A 203 11.03 -8.51 0.43
N LEU A 204 11.78 -7.99 -0.54
CA LEU A 204 11.80 -6.58 -0.88
C LEU A 204 10.78 -6.33 -2.00
N LEU A 205 9.83 -5.47 -1.74
CA LEU A 205 8.94 -4.88 -2.73
C LEU A 205 9.58 -3.59 -3.26
N ALA A 206 9.69 -3.46 -4.58
CA ALA A 206 10.05 -2.23 -5.29
C ALA A 206 8.90 -1.86 -6.24
N ARG A 207 8.13 -0.83 -5.90
CA ARG A 207 7.00 -0.38 -6.71
C ARG A 207 7.26 0.99 -7.30
N VAL A 208 7.23 1.07 -8.62
CA VAL A 208 7.40 2.32 -9.39
C VAL A 208 6.01 2.84 -9.77
N SER A 209 5.74 4.11 -9.47
CA SER A 209 4.51 4.80 -9.86
C SER A 209 4.85 6.21 -10.35
N GLY A 210 4.82 6.43 -11.67
CA GLY A 210 5.30 7.67 -12.27
C GLY A 210 6.78 7.90 -11.96
N SER A 211 7.11 9.01 -11.29
CA SER A 211 8.46 9.34 -10.81
C SER A 211 8.74 8.87 -9.38
N THR A 212 7.87 8.09 -8.79
CA THR A 212 8.00 7.67 -7.38
C THR A 212 8.40 6.20 -7.30
N LEU A 213 9.37 5.89 -6.44
CA LEU A 213 9.70 4.54 -6.01
C LEU A 213 9.27 4.36 -4.55
N THR A 214 8.47 3.34 -4.29
CA THR A 214 8.22 2.87 -2.94
C THR A 214 8.90 1.52 -2.75
N THR A 215 9.74 1.43 -1.73
CA THR A 215 10.37 0.19 -1.28
C THR A 215 9.77 -0.22 0.06
N ALA A 216 9.44 -1.50 0.19
CA ALA A 216 8.99 -2.09 1.44
C ALA A 216 9.68 -3.43 1.65
N ILE A 217 10.04 -3.75 2.89
CA ILE A 217 10.60 -5.05 3.23
C ILE A 217 9.64 -5.75 4.17
N VAL A 218 9.18 -6.92 3.74
CA VAL A 218 8.27 -7.78 4.51
C VAL A 218 8.99 -9.05 4.90
N ARG A 219 8.85 -9.46 6.15
CA ARG A 219 9.47 -10.67 6.70
C ARG A 219 8.51 -11.31 7.71
N ARG A 220 8.04 -12.52 7.41
CA ARG A 220 7.11 -13.28 8.28
C ARG A 220 5.93 -12.43 8.78
N GLY A 221 5.33 -11.68 7.85
CA GLY A 221 4.20 -10.82 8.14
C GLY A 221 4.51 -9.54 8.91
N VAL A 222 5.77 -9.19 9.04
CA VAL A 222 6.21 -7.93 9.65
C VAL A 222 6.75 -7.01 8.57
N LEU A 223 6.26 -5.79 8.52
CA LEU A 223 6.83 -4.72 7.71
C LEU A 223 8.07 -4.21 8.41
N CYS A 224 9.26 -4.58 7.91
CA CYS A 224 10.54 -4.23 8.51
C CYS A 224 11.08 -2.87 8.05
N GLY A 225 10.66 -2.41 6.88
CA GLY A 225 11.07 -1.12 6.33
C GLY A 225 10.07 -0.64 5.29
N TYR A 226 9.94 0.68 5.18
CA TYR A 226 9.13 1.35 4.16
C TYR A 226 9.78 2.67 3.81
N ARG A 227 10.00 2.91 2.53
CA ARG A 227 10.56 4.18 2.03
C ARG A 227 9.88 4.54 0.72
N CYS A 228 9.42 5.79 0.63
CA CYS A 228 8.92 6.39 -0.60
C CYS A 228 9.88 7.51 -1.00
N THR A 229 10.43 7.45 -2.21
CA THR A 229 11.41 8.41 -2.75
C THR A 229 11.05 8.80 -4.17
N GLU A 230 11.53 9.97 -4.60
CA GLU A 230 11.42 10.39 -5.99
C GLU A 230 12.60 9.84 -6.79
N LEU A 231 12.30 9.25 -7.94
CA LEU A 231 13.30 8.75 -8.87
C LEU A 231 13.88 9.88 -9.72
N PRO A 232 15.18 9.83 -10.05
CA PRO A 232 15.82 10.84 -10.89
C PRO A 232 15.31 10.78 -12.35
N ALA A 233 14.65 9.70 -12.74
CA ALA A 233 14.07 9.49 -14.06
C ALA A 233 12.85 8.57 -13.98
N HIS A 234 11.94 8.66 -14.94
CA HIS A 234 10.73 7.84 -15.03
C HIS A 234 10.46 7.37 -16.47
N GLY A 235 9.51 6.45 -16.60
CA GLY A 235 9.12 5.88 -17.89
C GLY A 235 10.35 5.29 -18.62
N VAL A 236 10.48 5.59 -19.90
CA VAL A 236 11.56 5.06 -20.75
C VAL A 236 12.98 5.52 -20.34
N ASN A 237 13.08 6.58 -19.57
CA ASN A 237 14.37 7.12 -19.11
C ASN A 237 14.88 6.43 -17.84
N LEU A 238 14.03 5.72 -17.11
CA LEU A 238 14.45 4.95 -15.94
C LEU A 238 15.33 3.76 -16.41
N LYS A 239 16.53 3.66 -15.86
CA LYS A 239 17.49 2.59 -16.15
C LYS A 239 17.63 1.66 -14.94
N PRO A 240 17.96 0.37 -15.15
CA PRO A 240 18.15 -0.57 -14.03
C PRO A 240 19.13 -0.07 -12.96
N GLN A 241 20.24 0.54 -13.38
CA GLN A 241 21.24 1.08 -12.45
C GLN A 241 20.66 2.16 -11.53
N MET A 242 19.81 3.06 -12.05
CA MET A 242 19.15 4.11 -11.25
C MET A 242 18.21 3.50 -10.21
N LEU A 243 17.51 2.42 -10.56
CA LEU A 243 16.64 1.72 -9.63
C LEU A 243 17.45 1.01 -8.54
N LEU A 244 18.56 0.35 -8.92
CA LEU A 244 19.48 -0.30 -7.98
C LEU A 244 20.06 0.69 -6.97
N GLU A 245 20.50 1.86 -7.39
CA GLU A 245 21.06 2.91 -6.52
C GLU A 245 20.06 3.35 -5.44
N GLU A 246 18.76 3.32 -5.73
CA GLU A 246 17.71 3.66 -4.75
C GLU A 246 17.30 2.49 -3.86
N ILE A 247 17.36 1.26 -4.36
CA ILE A 247 16.94 0.05 -3.63
C ILE A 247 18.04 -0.45 -2.71
N PHE A 248 19.29 -0.45 -3.17
CA PHE A 248 20.43 -1.03 -2.44
C PHE A 248 20.58 -0.50 -1.00
N PRO A 249 20.51 0.82 -0.74
CA PRO A 249 20.62 1.33 0.63
C PRO A 249 19.53 0.80 1.58
N VAL A 250 18.33 0.52 1.06
CA VAL A 250 17.22 -0.02 1.86
C VAL A 250 17.48 -1.46 2.24
N ALA A 251 17.97 -2.26 1.28
CA ALA A 251 18.33 -3.67 1.51
C ALA A 251 19.54 -3.79 2.45
N ALA A 252 20.56 -2.94 2.29
CA ALA A 252 21.73 -2.90 3.15
C ALA A 252 21.35 -2.54 4.61
N TYR A 253 20.51 -1.50 4.79
CA TYR A 253 20.00 -1.14 6.11
C TYR A 253 19.23 -2.29 6.77
N TYR A 254 18.41 -3.01 6.00
CA TYR A 254 17.71 -4.18 6.51
C TYR A 254 18.69 -5.26 6.96
N GLN A 255 19.67 -5.60 6.13
CA GLN A 255 20.67 -6.61 6.42
C GLN A 255 21.47 -6.27 7.68
N ASP A 256 21.88 -5.01 7.85
CA ASP A 256 22.59 -4.53 9.03
C ASP A 256 21.73 -4.60 10.30
N THR A 257 20.43 -4.29 10.17
CA THR A 257 19.51 -4.24 11.31
C THR A 257 19.04 -5.63 11.75
N TRP A 258 18.78 -6.52 10.78
CA TRP A 258 18.16 -7.82 11.02
C TRP A 258 19.14 -8.99 10.89
N GLN A 259 20.40 -8.74 10.47
CA GLN A 259 21.43 -9.75 10.23
C GLN A 259 20.97 -10.87 9.28
N GLU A 260 20.11 -10.53 8.34
CA GLU A 260 19.52 -11.43 7.37
C GLU A 260 19.44 -10.74 6.00
N ALA A 261 19.86 -11.42 4.93
CA ALA A 261 19.82 -10.86 3.58
C ALA A 261 18.41 -10.94 2.98
N ILE A 262 18.12 -10.07 1.99
CA ILE A 262 16.94 -10.19 1.14
C ILE A 262 17.02 -11.49 0.36
N GLN A 263 15.93 -12.26 0.33
CA GLN A 263 15.85 -13.57 -0.33
C GLN A 263 14.91 -13.57 -1.52
N SER A 264 14.19 -12.48 -1.74
CA SER A 264 13.22 -12.35 -2.82
C SER A 264 13.00 -10.87 -3.12
N VAL A 265 12.91 -10.51 -4.40
CA VAL A 265 12.54 -9.16 -4.84
C VAL A 265 11.26 -9.24 -5.66
N ARG A 266 10.29 -8.42 -5.32
CA ARG A 266 9.04 -8.26 -6.07
C ARG A 266 8.97 -6.85 -6.63
N VAL A 267 8.79 -6.76 -7.95
CA VAL A 267 8.79 -5.48 -8.66
C VAL A 267 7.40 -5.23 -9.22
N ALA A 268 6.94 -3.98 -9.12
CA ALA A 268 5.66 -3.52 -9.64
C ALA A 268 5.79 -2.19 -10.37
N GLY A 269 4.88 -1.91 -11.31
CA GLY A 269 4.77 -0.63 -12.00
C GLY A 269 5.78 -0.41 -13.15
N LEU A 270 6.52 -1.45 -13.58
CA LEU A 270 7.40 -1.38 -14.75
C LEU A 270 6.76 -1.89 -16.04
N GLY A 271 5.57 -2.51 -15.96
CA GLY A 271 4.83 -3.05 -17.09
C GLY A 271 5.70 -3.98 -17.96
N THR A 272 5.67 -3.79 -19.28
CA THR A 272 6.44 -4.58 -20.25
C THR A 272 7.97 -4.42 -20.12
N ARG A 273 8.44 -3.38 -19.43
CA ARG A 273 9.86 -3.11 -19.23
C ARG A 273 10.49 -3.90 -18.08
N LEU A 274 9.72 -4.63 -17.30
CA LEU A 274 10.23 -5.42 -16.17
C LEU A 274 11.40 -6.32 -16.57
N ALA A 275 11.35 -6.93 -17.76
CA ALA A 275 12.40 -7.83 -18.25
C ALA A 275 13.80 -7.17 -18.33
N GLU A 276 13.87 -5.84 -18.53
CA GLU A 276 15.14 -5.09 -18.56
C GLU A 276 15.78 -5.01 -17.15
N PHE A 277 14.99 -5.12 -16.09
CA PHE A 277 15.38 -4.92 -14.69
C PHE A 277 15.66 -6.22 -13.95
N VAL A 278 15.06 -7.34 -14.36
CA VAL A 278 15.15 -8.62 -13.63
C VAL A 278 16.59 -9.04 -13.45
N ARG A 279 17.34 -9.21 -14.55
CA ARG A 279 18.72 -9.71 -14.49
C ARG A 279 19.66 -8.82 -13.68
N PRO A 280 19.69 -7.48 -13.83
CA PRO A 280 20.51 -6.61 -12.98
C PRO A 280 20.18 -6.72 -11.50
N LEU A 281 18.89 -6.87 -11.13
CA LEU A 281 18.48 -7.04 -9.75
C LEU A 281 18.85 -8.43 -9.21
N GLU A 282 18.74 -9.49 -10.01
CA GLU A 282 19.17 -10.86 -9.63
C GLU A 282 20.67 -10.94 -9.40
N GLU A 283 21.46 -10.28 -10.25
CA GLU A 283 22.93 -10.22 -10.12
C GLU A 283 23.35 -9.49 -8.85
N GLU A 284 22.64 -8.42 -8.44
CA GLU A 284 22.96 -7.64 -7.25
C GLU A 284 22.50 -8.33 -5.95
N PHE A 285 21.25 -8.80 -5.91
CA PHE A 285 20.66 -9.36 -4.69
C PHE A 285 20.87 -10.88 -4.54
N HIS A 286 21.37 -11.55 -5.58
CA HIS A 286 21.56 -13.00 -5.62
C HIS A 286 20.31 -13.80 -5.21
N CYS A 287 19.13 -13.32 -5.60
CA CYS A 287 17.85 -13.91 -5.26
C CYS A 287 16.83 -13.83 -6.40
N ASP A 288 15.68 -14.47 -6.23
CA ASP A 288 14.57 -14.49 -7.19
C ASP A 288 13.93 -13.10 -7.33
N VAL A 289 13.84 -12.62 -8.58
CA VAL A 289 13.22 -11.33 -8.95
C VAL A 289 12.05 -11.55 -9.88
N ARG A 290 10.86 -11.16 -9.46
CA ARG A 290 9.62 -11.33 -10.24
C ARG A 290 8.71 -10.13 -10.15
N SER A 291 7.75 -10.07 -11.11
CA SER A 291 6.58 -9.19 -10.96
C SER A 291 5.81 -9.55 -9.70
N LEU A 292 5.40 -8.55 -8.94
CA LEU A 292 4.54 -8.72 -7.77
C LEU A 292 3.23 -9.43 -8.14
N LEU A 293 2.55 -8.96 -9.17
CA LEU A 293 1.27 -9.52 -9.63
C LEU A 293 1.42 -10.92 -10.22
N HIS A 294 2.48 -11.14 -11.01
CA HIS A 294 2.73 -12.47 -11.58
C HIS A 294 2.92 -13.53 -10.48
N SER A 295 3.70 -13.21 -9.44
CA SER A 295 3.87 -14.09 -8.29
C SER A 295 2.54 -14.39 -7.61
N ALA A 296 1.75 -13.36 -7.32
CA ALA A 296 0.47 -13.52 -6.65
C ALA A 296 -0.56 -14.34 -7.47
N VAL A 297 -0.51 -14.23 -8.80
CA VAL A 297 -1.33 -15.06 -9.70
C VAL A 297 -0.84 -16.51 -9.72
N SER A 298 0.47 -16.73 -9.91
CA SER A 298 1.04 -18.09 -10.01
C SER A 298 0.92 -18.87 -8.70
N ASP A 299 0.94 -18.17 -7.56
CA ASP A 299 0.78 -18.78 -6.25
C ASP A 299 -0.70 -18.97 -5.84
N GLY A 300 -1.64 -18.64 -6.74
CA GLY A 300 -3.07 -18.78 -6.51
C GLY A 300 -3.66 -17.82 -5.47
N ARG A 301 -2.92 -16.75 -5.09
CA ARG A 301 -3.40 -15.72 -4.15
C ARG A 301 -4.40 -14.76 -4.78
N ILE A 302 -4.34 -14.59 -6.10
CA ILE A 302 -5.31 -13.81 -6.88
C ILE A 302 -6.27 -14.76 -7.57
N LYS A 303 -7.58 -14.60 -7.35
CA LYS A 303 -8.61 -15.35 -8.04
C LYS A 303 -8.63 -15.01 -9.53
N GLU A 304 -9.11 -15.93 -10.36
CA GLU A 304 -9.17 -15.78 -11.83
C GLU A 304 -10.01 -14.57 -12.28
N ASP A 305 -11.08 -14.26 -11.55
CA ASP A 305 -11.93 -13.10 -11.81
C ASP A 305 -11.23 -11.76 -11.62
N ALA A 306 -10.20 -11.68 -10.77
CA ALA A 306 -9.41 -10.48 -10.55
C ALA A 306 -8.19 -10.36 -11.51
N ARG A 307 -7.94 -11.34 -12.38
CA ARG A 307 -6.85 -11.29 -13.38
C ARG A 307 -6.87 -10.03 -14.26
N PRO A 308 -8.01 -9.50 -14.73
CA PRO A 308 -8.04 -8.26 -15.52
C PRO A 308 -7.51 -7.04 -14.78
N LEU A 309 -7.59 -7.00 -13.44
CA LEU A 309 -6.97 -5.95 -12.63
C LEU A 309 -5.44 -6.10 -12.61
N ALA A 310 -4.95 -7.36 -12.53
CA ALA A 310 -3.51 -7.65 -12.55
C ALA A 310 -2.87 -7.28 -13.91
N GLU A 311 -3.58 -7.49 -15.02
CA GLU A 311 -3.13 -7.13 -16.37
C GLU A 311 -3.05 -5.59 -16.59
N ARG A 312 -3.65 -4.80 -15.68
CA ARG A 312 -3.68 -3.34 -15.72
C ARG A 312 -2.83 -2.69 -14.63
N ASP A 313 -2.00 -3.46 -13.95
CA ASP A 313 -1.13 -2.99 -12.85
C ASP A 313 -1.93 -2.23 -11.77
N LEU A 314 -3.06 -2.83 -11.32
CA LEU A 314 -3.93 -2.29 -10.28
C LEU A 314 -3.68 -2.97 -8.93
N GLU A 315 -2.42 -3.03 -8.52
CA GLU A 315 -1.96 -3.70 -7.30
C GLU A 315 -2.64 -3.16 -6.03
N GLY A 316 -2.88 -1.85 -5.97
CA GLY A 316 -3.54 -1.22 -4.84
C GLY A 316 -4.95 -1.78 -4.62
N LEU A 317 -5.75 -1.87 -5.69
CA LEU A 317 -7.11 -2.43 -5.64
C LEU A 317 -7.10 -3.92 -5.26
N ILE A 318 -6.24 -4.73 -5.88
CA ILE A 318 -6.13 -6.15 -5.57
C ILE A 318 -5.64 -6.37 -4.13
N GLY A 319 -4.65 -5.61 -3.71
CA GLY A 319 -4.13 -5.67 -2.34
C GLY A 319 -5.19 -5.32 -1.30
N TRP A 320 -6.03 -4.33 -1.56
CA TRP A 320 -7.20 -4.04 -0.73
C TRP A 320 -8.15 -5.23 -0.62
N MET A 321 -8.47 -5.86 -1.76
CA MET A 321 -9.32 -7.07 -1.78
C MET A 321 -8.78 -8.16 -0.84
N LEU A 322 -7.49 -8.46 -0.90
CA LEU A 322 -6.86 -9.49 -0.08
C LEU A 322 -6.85 -9.17 1.42
N GLN A 323 -6.90 -7.89 1.78
CA GLN A 323 -6.97 -7.45 3.18
C GLN A 323 -8.37 -7.63 3.79
N ARG A 324 -9.41 -7.70 2.97
CA ARG A 324 -10.81 -7.86 3.41
C ARG A 324 -11.20 -9.32 3.73
N GLY A 325 -10.42 -10.30 3.28
CA GLY A 325 -10.72 -11.75 3.32
C GLY A 325 -10.49 -12.47 4.67
#